data_ace70135e9cd1ad3ef0388cd870a838f
#
_entry.id   ace70135e9cd1ad3ef0388cd870a838f
#
_cell.length_a   1.000
_cell.length_b   1.000
_cell.length_c   1.000
_cell.angle_alpha   90.00
_cell.angle_beta   90.00
_cell.angle_gamma   90.00
#
_symmetry.space_group_name_H-M   'P 1'
#
loop_
_entity.id
_entity.type
_entity.pdbx_description
1 polymer ?
#
loop_
_entity_poly.entity_id
_entity_poly.type
_entity_poly.pdbx_seq_one_letter_code
_entity_poly.pdbx_strand_id
1 'polypeptide(L)'
;MGKIIGIDLGTTNSVVAVMEGGEPVVITTAEGSRLCPSVVAFTKNGERLVGQPAKRQAVINPENTVYSIKRFMGRRYSEVETERKMVPYKVVEGPAGDARVFIPQTNREYTPQEISAMILAKLKADAEAYLGEKVTQAVITVPAYFSDSQRQATKDAGKIAGLEVLRIINEPTAAALAYGLDKKKSEKILVFDLGGGTFDVSLLEVGDNVIEVRATNGDTHLGGDDWDQRIVNWAADEFKKEQGIDLRQDRQALQRLREAAEKAKIELSSMMETEINLPYITADASGPKHLQLRLSRARFEQLTADLVERMRGPVEAVLRDAKLNPSEVDEIVLVGGSTRMPMVQEFVRRIFNKEPNKSVNPDEVVAIGAAIQGGVLGGEVKDVLLLDVTPLSLGVETLGGVMTVLIPRNTTIPVRKSEIFSTAEDNQTAVDVHVLQGERAMAADNMSLGRFRLEGIPPAPRGVPQIEVTFDIDADGILHVSAKDKATGREQKITITASSGLSKEEVDKMVKEAQRFAEEDRKRKEEVEIRNNADSALYQSEKMLRDLGDKVPADVIDAKPMRYRHAPEGQFVLWSMGWNAQDEGGVRAESGNDLRTGDWVWEPTSR
;
A
#
# COMPACT_ATOMS: atom_id res chain seq x y z
N MET A 1 -14.91 -3.76 23.18
CA MET A 1 -14.16 -4.18 22.00
C MET A 1 -13.24 -3.02 21.64
N GLY A 2 -11.99 -3.30 21.25
CA GLY A 2 -11.08 -2.23 20.76
C GLY A 2 -11.59 -1.63 19.45
N LYS A 3 -11.11 -0.47 19.10
CA LYS A 3 -11.46 0.19 17.82
C LYS A 3 -10.97 -0.62 16.62
N ILE A 4 -11.81 -0.73 15.59
CA ILE A 4 -11.47 -1.34 14.29
C ILE A 4 -11.11 -0.19 13.35
N ILE A 5 -9.90 -0.21 12.79
CA ILE A 5 -9.47 0.80 11.83
C ILE A 5 -9.76 0.37 10.40
N GLY A 6 -10.06 1.33 9.54
CA GLY A 6 -10.15 1.15 8.09
C GLY A 6 -8.88 1.66 7.42
N ILE A 7 -8.29 0.86 6.55
CA ILE A 7 -7.06 1.21 5.85
C ILE A 7 -7.26 1.09 4.34
N ASP A 8 -6.98 2.19 3.64
CA ASP A 8 -6.69 2.19 2.22
C ASP A 8 -5.19 1.99 2.02
N LEU A 9 -4.79 0.79 1.59
CA LEU A 9 -3.41 0.45 1.28
C LEU A 9 -3.13 0.78 -0.19
N GLY A 10 -2.86 2.05 -0.48
CA GLY A 10 -2.67 2.54 -1.84
C GLY A 10 -1.26 2.28 -2.41
N THR A 11 -1.12 2.35 -3.74
CA THR A 11 0.17 2.20 -4.43
C THR A 11 1.12 3.33 -4.09
N THR A 12 0.64 4.57 -4.11
CA THR A 12 1.44 5.78 -3.89
C THR A 12 1.29 6.30 -2.47
N ASN A 13 0.05 6.39 -1.99
CA ASN A 13 -0.28 6.84 -0.64
C ASN A 13 -1.25 5.87 0.01
N SER A 14 -1.15 5.74 1.32
CA SER A 14 -2.07 4.98 2.16
C SER A 14 -2.75 5.90 3.17
N VAL A 15 -3.96 5.54 3.57
CA VAL A 15 -4.80 6.34 4.48
C VAL A 15 -5.40 5.43 5.52
N VAL A 16 -5.49 5.91 6.76
CA VAL A 16 -6.16 5.22 7.86
C VAL A 16 -7.29 6.08 8.41
N ALA A 17 -8.41 5.45 8.69
CA ALA A 17 -9.60 6.08 9.27
C ALA A 17 -10.22 5.20 10.35
N VAL A 18 -11.06 5.79 11.19
CA VAL A 18 -11.74 5.11 12.29
C VAL A 18 -13.13 5.71 12.51
N MET A 19 -14.04 4.94 13.07
CA MET A 19 -15.35 5.47 13.52
C MET A 19 -15.21 6.12 14.90
N GLU A 20 -15.64 7.38 15.00
CA GLU A 20 -15.72 8.13 16.27
C GLU A 20 -17.07 8.84 16.38
N GLY A 21 -17.80 8.59 17.46
CA GLY A 21 -19.09 9.25 17.68
C GLY A 21 -20.16 8.98 16.61
N GLY A 22 -20.04 7.89 15.86
CA GLY A 22 -20.93 7.52 14.75
C GLY A 22 -20.50 8.07 13.39
N GLU A 23 -19.41 8.84 13.31
CA GLU A 23 -18.88 9.43 12.08
C GLU A 23 -17.48 8.87 11.76
N PRO A 24 -17.13 8.69 10.47
CA PRO A 24 -15.80 8.26 10.07
C PRO A 24 -14.82 9.45 10.14
N VAL A 25 -13.67 9.23 10.75
CA VAL A 25 -12.59 10.23 10.89
C VAL A 25 -11.32 9.70 10.25
N VAL A 26 -10.74 10.46 9.34
CA VAL A 26 -9.41 10.18 8.79
C VAL A 26 -8.34 10.60 9.80
N ILE A 27 -7.47 9.66 10.16
CA ILE A 27 -6.43 9.87 11.15
C ILE A 27 -5.25 10.61 10.50
N THR A 28 -4.78 11.66 11.16
CA THR A 28 -3.56 12.38 10.77
C THR A 28 -2.34 11.60 11.24
N THR A 29 -1.36 11.43 10.35
CA THR A 29 -0.08 10.77 10.67
C THR A 29 0.76 11.59 11.65
N ALA A 30 1.77 10.97 12.24
CA ALA A 30 2.72 11.67 13.12
C ALA A 30 3.41 12.86 12.44
N GLU A 31 3.51 12.86 11.11
CA GLU A 31 4.09 13.94 10.31
C GLU A 31 3.08 15.06 9.99
N GLY A 32 1.85 14.98 10.50
CA GLY A 32 0.82 16.01 10.32
C GLY A 32 0.07 15.94 8.98
N SER A 33 0.20 14.84 8.23
CA SER A 33 -0.49 14.61 6.97
C SER A 33 -1.63 13.59 7.14
N ARG A 34 -2.68 13.73 6.35
CA ARG A 34 -3.75 12.71 6.24
C ARG A 34 -3.37 11.57 5.27
N LEU A 35 -2.38 11.81 4.43
CA LEU A 35 -1.84 10.83 3.50
C LEU A 35 -0.46 10.37 3.99
N CYS A 36 -0.27 9.06 4.06
CA CYS A 36 1.02 8.43 4.33
C CYS A 36 1.60 7.90 3.01
N PRO A 37 2.72 8.42 2.52
CA PRO A 37 3.38 7.83 1.36
C PRO A 37 3.65 6.34 1.58
N SER A 38 3.30 5.50 0.59
CA SER A 38 3.55 4.05 0.62
C SER A 38 5.01 3.77 0.26
N VAL A 39 5.92 4.29 1.08
CA VAL A 39 7.38 4.27 0.88
C VAL A 39 8.07 3.74 2.11
N VAL A 40 9.01 2.82 1.90
CA VAL A 40 9.87 2.24 2.95
C VAL A 40 11.33 2.40 2.55
N ALA A 41 12.17 2.87 3.47
CA ALA A 41 13.60 3.03 3.23
C ALA A 41 14.44 2.39 4.33
N PHE A 42 15.61 1.89 3.94
CA PHE A 42 16.61 1.30 4.83
C PHE A 42 17.87 2.17 4.78
N THR A 43 18.21 2.77 5.91
CA THR A 43 19.32 3.72 5.98
C THR A 43 20.65 3.04 6.32
N LYS A 44 21.76 3.73 6.07
CA LYS A 44 23.10 3.23 6.39
C LYS A 44 23.30 2.92 7.87
N ASN A 45 22.53 3.56 8.74
CA ASN A 45 22.59 3.35 10.19
C ASN A 45 21.74 2.15 10.64
N GLY A 46 21.17 1.38 9.72
CA GLY A 46 20.30 0.25 10.02
C GLY A 46 18.89 0.66 10.47
N GLU A 47 18.52 1.93 10.29
CA GLU A 47 17.19 2.45 10.59
C GLU A 47 16.24 2.17 9.43
N ARG A 48 15.00 1.80 9.75
CA ARG A 48 13.92 1.65 8.79
C ARG A 48 12.99 2.86 8.88
N LEU A 49 12.85 3.56 7.76
CA LEU A 49 11.95 4.71 7.62
C LEU A 49 10.71 4.29 6.84
N VAL A 50 9.55 4.81 7.22
CA VAL A 50 8.29 4.56 6.53
C VAL A 50 7.52 5.87 6.35
N GLY A 51 6.86 6.02 5.21
CA GLY A 51 6.05 7.20 4.91
C GLY A 51 6.88 8.41 4.46
N GLN A 52 6.54 9.58 4.96
CA GLN A 52 7.16 10.83 4.53
C GLN A 52 8.68 10.91 4.81
N PRO A 53 9.20 10.40 5.95
CA PRO A 53 10.65 10.34 6.18
C PRO A 53 11.37 9.49 5.13
N ALA A 54 10.79 8.33 4.74
CA ALA A 54 11.34 7.47 3.69
C ALA A 54 11.34 8.18 2.33
N LYS A 55 10.24 8.86 1.97
CA LYS A 55 10.12 9.60 0.71
C LYS A 55 11.16 10.72 0.61
N ARG A 56 11.39 11.48 1.70
CA ARG A 56 12.34 12.61 1.70
C ARG A 56 13.78 12.24 1.36
N GLN A 57 14.22 11.05 1.72
CA GLN A 57 15.60 10.58 1.50
C GLN A 57 15.76 9.70 0.25
N ALA A 58 14.67 9.46 -0.51
CA ALA A 58 14.68 8.56 -1.67
C ALA A 58 15.72 8.93 -2.72
N VAL A 59 15.93 10.22 -2.97
CA VAL A 59 16.89 10.73 -3.94
C VAL A 59 18.34 10.32 -3.62
N ILE A 60 18.72 10.35 -2.34
CA ILE A 60 20.07 10.03 -1.91
C ILE A 60 20.29 8.56 -1.60
N ASN A 61 19.21 7.78 -1.57
CA ASN A 61 19.23 6.36 -1.21
C ASN A 61 18.25 5.54 -2.08
N PRO A 62 18.27 5.67 -3.41
CA PRO A 62 17.25 5.09 -4.28
C PRO A 62 17.25 3.56 -4.29
N GLU A 63 18.41 2.92 -4.13
CA GLU A 63 18.53 1.45 -4.15
C GLU A 63 17.95 0.77 -2.92
N ASN A 64 17.84 1.51 -1.80
CA ASN A 64 17.33 1.02 -0.52
C ASN A 64 15.98 1.66 -0.15
N THR A 65 15.32 2.32 -1.10
CA THR A 65 14.01 2.97 -0.91
C THR A 65 12.99 2.32 -1.84
N VAL A 66 12.00 1.68 -1.22
CA VAL A 66 10.96 0.90 -1.91
C VAL A 66 9.67 1.71 -1.93
N TYR A 67 9.08 1.86 -3.10
CA TYR A 67 7.77 2.46 -3.35
C TYR A 67 7.04 1.69 -4.45
N SER A 68 5.77 1.97 -4.67
CA SER A 68 4.89 1.25 -5.62
C SER A 68 4.91 -0.27 -5.43
N ILE A 69 5.14 -0.74 -4.19
CA ILE A 69 5.26 -2.18 -3.89
C ILE A 69 3.98 -2.96 -4.19
N LYS A 70 2.82 -2.29 -4.15
CA LYS A 70 1.52 -2.89 -4.49
C LYS A 70 1.48 -3.48 -5.90
N ARG A 71 2.29 -2.95 -6.83
CA ARG A 71 2.42 -3.48 -8.20
C ARG A 71 3.06 -4.87 -8.26
N PHE A 72 3.76 -5.28 -7.21
CA PHE A 72 4.42 -6.60 -7.09
C PHE A 72 3.64 -7.56 -6.18
N MET A 73 2.63 -7.07 -5.48
CA MET A 73 1.87 -7.83 -4.50
C MET A 73 1.21 -9.07 -5.13
N GLY A 74 1.53 -10.26 -4.59
CA GLY A 74 0.94 -11.52 -5.02
C GLY A 74 1.26 -11.94 -6.46
N ARG A 75 2.33 -11.39 -7.06
CA ARG A 75 2.72 -11.65 -8.46
C ARG A 75 4.00 -12.46 -8.57
N ARG A 76 4.11 -13.19 -9.69
CA ARG A 76 5.35 -13.86 -10.09
C ARG A 76 6.34 -12.87 -10.69
N TYR A 77 7.63 -13.19 -10.57
CA TYR A 77 8.70 -12.39 -11.15
C TYR A 77 8.57 -12.23 -12.68
N SER A 78 8.11 -13.28 -13.37
CA SER A 78 7.86 -13.26 -14.82
C SER A 78 6.71 -12.33 -15.25
N GLU A 79 5.79 -11.99 -14.33
CA GLU A 79 4.60 -11.18 -14.62
C GLU A 79 4.85 -9.67 -14.47
N VAL A 80 6.02 -9.28 -13.94
CA VAL A 80 6.33 -7.89 -13.55
C VAL A 80 7.51 -7.30 -14.32
N GLU A 81 7.75 -7.75 -15.55
CA GLU A 81 8.89 -7.29 -16.34
C GLU A 81 8.85 -5.77 -16.61
N THR A 82 7.68 -5.23 -16.87
CA THR A 82 7.49 -3.80 -17.12
C THR A 82 7.73 -3.00 -15.84
N GLU A 83 7.12 -3.41 -14.74
CA GLU A 83 7.20 -2.74 -13.44
C GLU A 83 8.62 -2.72 -12.88
N ARG A 84 9.40 -3.79 -13.10
CA ARG A 84 10.82 -3.86 -12.70
C ARG A 84 11.68 -2.77 -13.34
N LYS A 85 11.35 -2.37 -14.56
CA LYS A 85 12.07 -1.33 -15.30
C LYS A 85 11.70 0.09 -14.83
N MET A 86 10.60 0.23 -14.09
CA MET A 86 10.10 1.52 -13.62
C MET A 86 10.71 1.94 -12.28
N VAL A 87 11.39 1.07 -11.56
CA VAL A 87 11.87 1.32 -10.20
C VAL A 87 13.39 1.29 -10.12
N PRO A 88 14.05 2.11 -9.28
CA PRO A 88 15.51 2.14 -9.13
C PRO A 88 16.05 1.04 -8.22
N TYR A 89 15.22 0.46 -7.36
CA TYR A 89 15.60 -0.66 -6.52
C TYR A 89 15.57 -1.99 -7.28
N LYS A 90 16.30 -2.97 -6.77
CA LYS A 90 16.46 -4.26 -7.46
C LYS A 90 15.30 -5.19 -7.11
N VAL A 91 14.54 -5.62 -8.13
CA VAL A 91 13.55 -6.69 -8.02
C VAL A 91 14.20 -8.00 -8.46
N VAL A 92 14.03 -9.06 -7.68
CA VAL A 92 14.62 -10.38 -7.87
C VAL A 92 13.56 -11.46 -7.85
N GLU A 93 13.89 -12.62 -8.40
CA GLU A 93 13.04 -13.81 -8.33
C GLU A 93 13.28 -14.56 -7.03
N GLY A 94 12.22 -14.77 -6.25
CA GLY A 94 12.26 -15.58 -5.03
C GLY A 94 12.24 -17.08 -5.30
N PRO A 95 12.44 -17.93 -4.27
CA PRO A 95 12.50 -19.39 -4.40
C PRO A 95 11.24 -20.03 -5.00
N ALA A 96 10.09 -19.41 -4.82
CA ALA A 96 8.81 -19.87 -5.36
C ALA A 96 8.47 -19.25 -6.74
N GLY A 97 9.39 -18.50 -7.36
CA GLY A 97 9.16 -17.72 -8.57
C GLY A 97 8.41 -16.42 -8.33
N ASP A 98 8.26 -16.03 -7.08
CA ASP A 98 7.63 -14.79 -6.64
C ASP A 98 8.54 -13.57 -6.87
N ALA A 99 7.94 -12.39 -7.03
CA ALA A 99 8.68 -11.15 -7.12
C ALA A 99 9.08 -10.67 -5.72
N ARG A 100 10.37 -10.39 -5.50
CA ARG A 100 10.93 -9.86 -4.25
C ARG A 100 11.78 -8.64 -4.49
N VAL A 101 12.01 -7.86 -3.45
CA VAL A 101 12.89 -6.70 -3.49
C VAL A 101 14.18 -7.02 -2.73
N PHE A 102 15.32 -6.87 -3.40
CA PHE A 102 16.63 -7.00 -2.76
C PHE A 102 17.10 -5.64 -2.25
N ILE A 103 17.42 -5.55 -0.97
CA ILE A 103 17.91 -4.34 -0.31
C ILE A 103 19.40 -4.49 -0.01
N PRO A 104 20.29 -3.77 -0.73
CA PRO A 104 21.74 -3.88 -0.54
C PRO A 104 22.16 -3.56 0.90
N GLN A 105 21.56 -2.57 1.53
CA GLN A 105 21.91 -2.12 2.88
C GLN A 105 21.75 -3.21 3.94
N THR A 106 20.74 -4.06 3.81
CA THR A 106 20.47 -5.17 4.73
C THR A 106 20.97 -6.51 4.19
N ASN A 107 21.45 -6.53 2.94
CA ASN A 107 21.82 -7.73 2.19
C ASN A 107 20.73 -8.81 2.25
N ARG A 108 19.46 -8.38 2.14
CA ARG A 108 18.28 -9.25 2.29
C ARG A 108 17.27 -9.01 1.18
N GLU A 109 16.54 -10.07 0.84
CA GLU A 109 15.35 -10.02 0.02
C GLU A 109 14.11 -9.85 0.90
N TYR A 110 13.20 -8.98 0.46
CA TYR A 110 11.91 -8.73 1.11
C TYR A 110 10.78 -9.07 0.16
N THR A 111 9.77 -9.74 0.67
CA THR A 111 8.53 -9.94 -0.08
C THR A 111 7.71 -8.65 -0.13
N PRO A 112 6.83 -8.47 -1.14
CA PRO A 112 5.90 -7.35 -1.17
C PRO A 112 5.01 -7.28 0.09
N GLN A 113 4.67 -8.44 0.67
CA GLN A 113 3.91 -8.54 1.91
C GLN A 113 4.67 -7.95 3.10
N GLU A 114 5.98 -8.23 3.23
CA GLU A 114 6.81 -7.64 4.29
C GLU A 114 6.91 -6.13 4.18
N ILE A 115 7.15 -5.61 2.98
CA ILE A 115 7.22 -4.16 2.74
C ILE A 115 5.87 -3.50 3.01
N SER A 116 4.78 -4.08 2.54
CA SER A 116 3.42 -3.57 2.80
C SER A 116 3.07 -3.64 4.29
N ALA A 117 3.51 -4.69 4.99
CA ALA A 117 3.35 -4.81 6.44
C ALA A 117 4.05 -3.68 7.21
N MET A 118 5.19 -3.19 6.74
CA MET A 118 5.87 -2.04 7.35
C MET A 118 5.04 -0.76 7.22
N ILE A 119 4.38 -0.56 6.07
CA ILE A 119 3.44 0.56 5.85
C ILE A 119 2.23 0.41 6.78
N LEU A 120 1.63 -0.77 6.83
CA LEU A 120 0.49 -1.06 7.71
C LEU A 120 0.84 -0.89 9.19
N ALA A 121 2.03 -1.30 9.62
CA ALA A 121 2.51 -1.11 10.97
C ALA A 121 2.68 0.38 11.34
N LYS A 122 3.13 1.21 10.40
CA LYS A 122 3.19 2.67 10.58
C LYS A 122 1.78 3.26 10.78
N LEU A 123 0.83 2.91 9.91
CA LEU A 123 -0.56 3.38 10.02
C LEU A 123 -1.23 2.90 11.31
N LYS A 124 -0.96 1.66 11.73
CA LYS A 124 -1.39 1.13 13.03
C LYS A 124 -0.83 1.97 14.18
N ALA A 125 0.47 2.28 14.16
CA ALA A 125 1.11 3.10 15.19
C ALA A 125 0.53 4.53 15.22
N ASP A 126 0.27 5.15 14.07
CA ASP A 126 -0.37 6.46 13.98
C ASP A 126 -1.81 6.41 14.56
N ALA A 127 -2.56 5.34 14.27
CA ALA A 127 -3.89 5.13 14.83
C ALA A 127 -3.85 4.92 16.36
N GLU A 128 -2.91 4.13 16.86
CA GLU A 128 -2.72 3.92 18.30
C GLU A 128 -2.34 5.23 19.02
N ALA A 129 -1.48 6.05 18.41
CA ALA A 129 -1.11 7.36 18.95
C ALA A 129 -2.29 8.34 18.98
N TYR A 130 -3.13 8.31 17.93
CA TYR A 130 -4.32 9.15 17.86
C TYR A 130 -5.40 8.73 18.88
N LEU A 131 -5.67 7.41 18.97
CA LEU A 131 -6.73 6.86 19.82
C LEU A 131 -6.33 6.74 21.30
N GLY A 132 -5.02 6.74 21.60
CA GLY A 132 -4.51 6.49 22.95
C GLY A 132 -4.70 5.04 23.44
N GLU A 133 -5.01 4.11 22.53
CA GLU A 133 -5.21 2.69 22.86
C GLU A 133 -4.59 1.78 21.80
N LYS A 134 -4.42 0.50 22.14
CA LYS A 134 -3.93 -0.53 21.21
C LYS A 134 -4.94 -0.84 20.12
N VAL A 135 -4.48 -0.95 18.89
CA VAL A 135 -5.26 -1.35 17.73
C VAL A 135 -4.81 -2.73 17.28
N THR A 136 -5.73 -3.68 17.25
CA THR A 136 -5.45 -5.07 16.87
C THR A 136 -6.23 -5.54 15.65
N GLN A 137 -7.26 -4.80 15.24
CA GLN A 137 -8.19 -5.22 14.19
C GLN A 137 -8.32 -4.15 13.11
N ALA A 138 -8.42 -4.59 11.85
CA ALA A 138 -8.55 -3.71 10.71
C ALA A 138 -9.44 -4.28 9.60
N VAL A 139 -10.02 -3.38 8.82
CA VAL A 139 -10.53 -3.62 7.49
C VAL A 139 -9.54 -3.02 6.50
N ILE A 140 -9.07 -3.80 5.53
CA ILE A 140 -8.08 -3.36 4.54
C ILE A 140 -8.69 -3.44 3.15
N THR A 141 -8.42 -2.43 2.32
CA THR A 141 -8.97 -2.35 0.96
C THR A 141 -8.02 -2.96 -0.06
N VAL A 142 -8.61 -3.43 -1.16
CA VAL A 142 -7.90 -3.91 -2.35
C VAL A 142 -8.62 -3.42 -3.60
N PRO A 143 -7.92 -3.24 -4.73
CA PRO A 143 -8.57 -3.01 -6.01
C PRO A 143 -9.59 -4.11 -6.33
N ALA A 144 -10.71 -3.75 -6.95
CA ALA A 144 -11.76 -4.71 -7.27
C ALA A 144 -11.26 -5.81 -8.23
N TYR A 145 -10.34 -5.45 -9.11
CA TYR A 145 -9.77 -6.35 -10.11
C TYR A 145 -8.52 -7.13 -9.63
N PHE A 146 -8.22 -7.11 -8.32
CA PHE A 146 -7.18 -7.96 -7.74
C PHE A 146 -7.55 -9.43 -7.84
N SER A 147 -6.58 -10.24 -8.24
CA SER A 147 -6.68 -11.70 -8.21
C SER A 147 -6.75 -12.22 -6.78
N ASP A 148 -7.18 -13.45 -6.63
CA ASP A 148 -7.22 -14.15 -5.36
C ASP A 148 -5.86 -14.17 -4.64
N SER A 149 -4.77 -14.42 -5.39
CA SER A 149 -3.40 -14.37 -4.88
C SER A 149 -3.02 -12.99 -4.31
N GLN A 150 -3.44 -11.91 -4.96
CA GLN A 150 -3.17 -10.55 -4.51
C GLN A 150 -3.98 -10.19 -3.26
N ARG A 151 -5.22 -10.66 -3.15
CA ARG A 151 -6.09 -10.51 -1.96
C ARG A 151 -5.50 -11.23 -0.76
N GLN A 152 -5.09 -12.48 -0.93
CA GLN A 152 -4.45 -13.26 0.12
C GLN A 152 -3.13 -12.63 0.56
N ALA A 153 -2.30 -12.15 -0.37
CA ALA A 153 -1.05 -11.45 -0.05
C ALA A 153 -1.29 -10.17 0.78
N THR A 154 -2.37 -9.44 0.51
CA THR A 154 -2.76 -8.26 1.30
C THR A 154 -3.20 -8.65 2.71
N LYS A 155 -3.96 -9.73 2.86
CA LYS A 155 -4.37 -10.27 4.16
C LYS A 155 -3.16 -10.72 4.99
N ASP A 156 -2.19 -11.39 4.34
CA ASP A 156 -0.92 -11.80 4.96
C ASP A 156 -0.10 -10.59 5.43
N ALA A 157 -0.03 -9.53 4.63
CA ALA A 157 0.64 -8.28 5.02
C ALA A 157 0.03 -7.67 6.29
N GLY A 158 -1.31 -7.67 6.41
CA GLY A 158 -2.01 -7.24 7.61
C GLY A 158 -1.62 -8.08 8.83
N LYS A 159 -1.59 -9.40 8.68
CA LYS A 159 -1.17 -10.33 9.73
C LYS A 159 0.29 -10.10 10.16
N ILE A 160 1.20 -9.91 9.21
CA ILE A 160 2.61 -9.59 9.48
C ILE A 160 2.74 -8.28 10.26
N ALA A 161 1.89 -7.28 9.96
CA ALA A 161 1.84 -6.01 10.69
C ALA A 161 1.24 -6.11 12.10
N GLY A 162 0.78 -7.30 12.52
CA GLY A 162 0.14 -7.52 13.82
C GLY A 162 -1.31 -7.06 13.86
N LEU A 163 -2.01 -7.09 12.73
CA LEU A 163 -3.44 -6.81 12.59
C LEU A 163 -4.22 -8.08 12.28
N GLU A 164 -5.29 -8.30 13.01
CA GLU A 164 -6.34 -9.22 12.59
C GLU A 164 -7.17 -8.53 11.51
N VAL A 165 -7.06 -9.03 10.28
CA VAL A 165 -7.82 -8.50 9.15
C VAL A 165 -9.21 -9.12 9.17
N LEU A 166 -10.19 -8.35 9.66
CA LEU A 166 -11.57 -8.81 9.78
C LEU A 166 -12.27 -8.92 8.44
N ARG A 167 -11.90 -8.05 7.50
CA ARG A 167 -12.44 -8.03 6.15
C ARG A 167 -11.43 -7.44 5.18
N ILE A 168 -11.32 -8.06 4.00
CA ILE A 168 -10.80 -7.43 2.78
C ILE A 168 -12.01 -6.89 2.02
N ILE A 169 -12.02 -5.59 1.72
CA ILE A 169 -13.10 -4.93 0.99
C ILE A 169 -12.56 -4.32 -0.31
N ASN A 170 -13.33 -4.40 -1.38
CA ASN A 170 -12.95 -3.77 -2.64
C ASN A 170 -13.01 -2.25 -2.53
N GLU A 171 -12.03 -1.55 -3.10
CA GLU A 171 -11.92 -0.08 -3.08
C GLU A 171 -13.19 0.61 -3.60
N PRO A 172 -13.78 0.21 -4.75
CA PRO A 172 -15.02 0.82 -5.20
C PRO A 172 -16.22 0.55 -4.29
N THR A 173 -16.27 -0.61 -3.64
CA THR A 173 -17.32 -0.94 -2.66
C THR A 173 -17.17 -0.07 -1.41
N ALA A 174 -15.95 0.13 -0.92
CA ALA A 174 -15.67 1.04 0.18
C ALA A 174 -16.03 2.49 -0.18
N ALA A 175 -15.66 2.96 -1.37
CA ALA A 175 -16.03 4.29 -1.86
C ALA A 175 -17.55 4.48 -1.96
N ALA A 176 -18.26 3.46 -2.46
CA ALA A 176 -19.72 3.46 -2.52
C ALA A 176 -20.37 3.48 -1.14
N LEU A 177 -19.80 2.77 -0.16
CA LEU A 177 -20.25 2.78 1.22
C LEU A 177 -20.12 4.18 1.84
N ALA A 178 -18.99 4.86 1.62
CA ALA A 178 -18.78 6.22 2.08
C ALA A 178 -19.70 7.23 1.39
N TYR A 179 -19.93 7.07 0.08
CA TYR A 179 -20.81 7.95 -0.70
C TYR A 179 -22.29 7.70 -0.41
N GLY A 180 -22.69 6.44 -0.25
CA GLY A 180 -24.09 6.01 -0.27
C GLY A 180 -24.76 5.83 1.08
N LEU A 181 -24.07 6.04 2.20
CA LEU A 181 -24.61 5.76 3.53
C LEU A 181 -25.92 6.51 3.83
N ASP A 182 -26.07 7.72 3.28
CA ASP A 182 -27.26 8.57 3.48
C ASP A 182 -28.30 8.47 2.35
N LYS A 183 -28.08 7.63 1.35
CA LYS A 183 -28.97 7.51 0.17
C LYS A 183 -30.22 6.72 0.50
N LYS A 184 -31.38 7.36 0.34
CA LYS A 184 -32.72 6.76 0.57
C LYS A 184 -33.35 6.16 -0.68
N LYS A 185 -32.82 6.49 -1.86
CA LYS A 185 -33.30 5.97 -3.15
C LYS A 185 -32.22 5.16 -3.80
N SER A 186 -32.59 4.10 -4.50
CA SER A 186 -31.65 3.33 -5.30
C SER A 186 -31.10 4.18 -6.43
N GLU A 187 -29.77 4.25 -6.52
CA GLU A 187 -29.01 4.95 -7.56
C GLU A 187 -28.02 3.96 -8.19
N LYS A 188 -27.89 4.04 -9.51
CA LYS A 188 -26.85 3.32 -10.26
C LYS A 188 -25.64 4.21 -10.34
N ILE A 189 -24.59 3.87 -9.60
CA ILE A 189 -23.37 4.64 -9.56
C ILE A 189 -22.23 3.88 -10.26
N LEU A 190 -21.42 4.61 -10.98
CA LEU A 190 -20.18 4.10 -11.53
C LEU A 190 -19.03 4.69 -10.72
N VAL A 191 -18.30 3.83 -10.01
CA VAL A 191 -17.06 4.21 -9.35
C VAL A 191 -15.93 4.07 -10.37
N PHE A 192 -15.28 5.18 -10.64
CA PHE A 192 -14.15 5.30 -11.56
C PHE A 192 -12.91 5.59 -10.73
N ASP A 193 -12.10 4.56 -10.49
CA ASP A 193 -10.94 4.61 -9.61
C ASP A 193 -9.66 4.54 -10.41
N LEU A 194 -8.92 5.66 -10.46
CA LEU A 194 -7.58 5.72 -11.05
C LEU A 194 -6.58 6.13 -9.97
N GLY A 195 -5.96 5.12 -9.38
CA GLY A 195 -4.90 5.29 -8.39
C GLY A 195 -3.51 5.49 -9.01
N GLY A 196 -2.47 5.29 -8.21
CA GLY A 196 -1.08 5.36 -8.67
C GLY A 196 -0.67 4.17 -9.53
N GLY A 197 -1.24 2.98 -9.29
CA GLY A 197 -0.80 1.74 -9.93
C GLY A 197 -1.88 0.95 -10.66
N THR A 198 -3.14 1.17 -10.35
CA THR A 198 -4.28 0.43 -10.89
C THR A 198 -5.38 1.35 -11.37
N PHE A 199 -6.12 0.88 -12.36
CA PHE A 199 -7.37 1.44 -12.81
C PHE A 199 -8.48 0.42 -12.59
N ASP A 200 -9.51 0.82 -11.85
CA ASP A 200 -10.71 0.01 -11.60
C ASP A 200 -11.96 0.80 -11.95
N VAL A 201 -12.91 0.13 -12.54
CA VAL A 201 -14.23 0.68 -12.80
C VAL A 201 -15.29 -0.33 -12.38
N SER A 202 -16.24 0.12 -11.56
CA SER A 202 -17.29 -0.73 -11.01
C SER A 202 -18.63 -0.04 -11.11
N LEU A 203 -19.62 -0.77 -11.55
CA LEU A 203 -21.01 -0.33 -11.54
C LEU A 203 -21.72 -0.95 -10.34
N LEU A 204 -22.30 -0.11 -9.51
CA LEU A 204 -23.00 -0.50 -8.29
C LEU A 204 -24.41 0.06 -8.28
N GLU A 205 -25.30 -0.63 -7.60
CA GLU A 205 -26.61 -0.13 -7.20
C GLU A 205 -26.60 0.13 -5.70
N VAL A 206 -26.87 1.37 -5.30
CA VAL A 206 -26.72 1.86 -3.92
C VAL A 206 -28.03 2.45 -3.44
N GLY A 207 -28.58 1.92 -2.37
CA GLY A 207 -29.82 2.46 -1.75
C GLY A 207 -30.41 1.49 -0.72
N ASP A 208 -31.28 1.98 0.16
CA ASP A 208 -32.01 1.18 1.14
C ASP A 208 -31.13 0.27 2.02
N ASN A 209 -29.94 0.74 2.42
CA ASN A 209 -28.93 -0.02 3.15
C ASN A 209 -28.38 -1.25 2.39
N VAL A 210 -28.47 -1.28 1.07
CA VAL A 210 -27.88 -2.29 0.21
C VAL A 210 -26.91 -1.64 -0.76
N ILE A 211 -25.73 -2.22 -0.89
CA ILE A 211 -24.76 -1.87 -1.92
C ILE A 211 -24.50 -3.15 -2.70
N GLU A 212 -24.93 -3.18 -3.93
CA GLU A 212 -24.79 -4.33 -4.83
C GLU A 212 -23.91 -3.99 -6.02
N VAL A 213 -22.76 -4.67 -6.15
CA VAL A 213 -21.93 -4.58 -7.34
C VAL A 213 -22.58 -5.37 -8.46
N ARG A 214 -22.82 -4.71 -9.60
CA ARG A 214 -23.40 -5.34 -10.81
C ARG A 214 -22.34 -5.87 -11.74
N ALA A 215 -21.27 -5.12 -11.92
CA ALA A 215 -20.13 -5.50 -12.74
C ALA A 215 -18.89 -4.73 -12.34
N THR A 216 -17.73 -5.33 -12.50
CA THR A 216 -16.43 -4.70 -12.28
C THR A 216 -15.45 -5.11 -13.38
N ASN A 217 -14.56 -4.22 -13.73
CA ASN A 217 -13.45 -4.47 -14.65
C ASN A 217 -12.30 -3.51 -14.33
N GLY A 218 -11.11 -3.72 -14.90
CA GLY A 218 -9.99 -2.85 -14.64
C GLY A 218 -8.73 -3.22 -15.41
N ASP A 219 -7.68 -2.46 -15.13
CA ASP A 219 -6.33 -2.70 -15.63
C ASP A 219 -5.35 -2.56 -14.46
N THR A 220 -4.80 -3.67 -14.01
CA THR A 220 -3.86 -3.71 -12.87
C THR A 220 -2.45 -3.23 -13.21
N HIS A 221 -2.24 -2.77 -14.45
CA HIS A 221 -0.99 -2.21 -14.97
C HIS A 221 -1.16 -0.77 -15.48
N LEU A 222 -2.22 -0.08 -15.05
CA LEU A 222 -2.52 1.29 -15.44
C LEU A 222 -2.80 2.15 -14.22
N GLY A 223 -2.00 3.19 -14.00
CA GLY A 223 -2.16 4.14 -12.92
C GLY A 223 -1.28 5.37 -13.09
N GLY A 224 -1.34 6.29 -12.14
CA GLY A 224 -0.62 7.58 -12.19
C GLY A 224 0.89 7.46 -12.41
N ASP A 225 1.51 6.37 -11.93
CA ASP A 225 2.94 6.08 -12.17
C ASP A 225 3.25 5.93 -13.67
N ASP A 226 2.30 5.47 -14.49
CA ASP A 226 2.48 5.33 -15.93
C ASP A 226 2.50 6.70 -16.61
N TRP A 227 1.68 7.65 -16.14
CA TRP A 227 1.74 9.05 -16.57
C TRP A 227 3.07 9.70 -16.18
N ASP A 228 3.56 9.47 -14.97
CA ASP A 228 4.87 9.93 -14.52
C ASP A 228 5.97 9.38 -15.42
N GLN A 229 5.92 8.09 -15.74
CA GLN A 229 6.91 7.43 -16.59
C GLN A 229 6.98 8.04 -18.01
N ARG A 230 5.84 8.52 -18.54
CA ARG A 230 5.84 9.23 -19.85
C ARG A 230 6.59 10.56 -19.76
N ILE A 231 6.43 11.31 -18.68
CA ILE A 231 7.19 12.54 -18.43
C ILE A 231 8.67 12.22 -18.25
N VAL A 232 9.01 11.19 -17.46
CA VAL A 232 10.40 10.74 -17.25
C VAL A 232 11.06 10.41 -18.58
N ASN A 233 10.41 9.60 -19.41
CA ASN A 233 10.96 9.19 -20.70
C ASN A 233 11.14 10.38 -21.63
N TRP A 234 10.15 11.25 -21.74
CA TRP A 234 10.24 12.46 -22.56
C TRP A 234 11.39 13.37 -22.10
N ALA A 235 11.50 13.67 -20.81
CA ALA A 235 12.55 14.54 -20.29
C ALA A 235 13.95 13.92 -20.44
N ALA A 236 14.09 12.61 -20.23
CA ALA A 236 15.34 11.90 -20.44
C ALA A 236 15.76 11.89 -21.91
N ASP A 237 14.81 11.72 -22.84
CA ASP A 237 15.08 11.74 -24.26
C ASP A 237 15.47 13.14 -24.75
N GLU A 238 14.83 14.21 -24.27
CA GLU A 238 15.22 15.59 -24.59
C GLU A 238 16.64 15.89 -24.06
N PHE A 239 16.94 15.50 -22.82
CA PHE A 239 18.28 15.67 -22.25
C PHE A 239 19.35 14.88 -23.04
N LYS A 240 19.03 13.65 -23.45
CA LYS A 240 19.93 12.84 -24.26
C LYS A 240 20.22 13.45 -25.64
N LYS A 241 19.22 14.08 -26.25
CA LYS A 241 19.41 14.82 -27.51
C LYS A 241 20.38 16.01 -27.37
N GLU A 242 20.29 16.74 -26.27
CA GLU A 242 21.11 17.94 -26.03
C GLU A 242 22.50 17.60 -25.49
N GLN A 243 22.60 16.65 -24.53
CA GLN A 243 23.80 16.38 -23.76
C GLN A 243 24.47 15.05 -24.09
N GLY A 244 23.83 14.17 -24.88
CA GLY A 244 24.33 12.83 -25.21
C GLY A 244 24.29 11.83 -24.05
N ILE A 245 23.73 12.19 -22.89
CA ILE A 245 23.69 11.38 -21.66
C ILE A 245 22.26 10.90 -21.41
N ASP A 246 22.10 9.60 -21.16
CA ASP A 246 20.82 9.02 -20.76
C ASP A 246 20.70 8.99 -19.24
N LEU A 247 19.88 9.89 -18.69
CA LEU A 247 19.67 10.02 -17.23
C LEU A 247 19.06 8.77 -16.58
N ARG A 248 18.45 7.88 -17.36
CA ARG A 248 17.87 6.63 -16.88
C ARG A 248 18.93 5.60 -16.45
N GLN A 249 20.19 5.78 -16.86
CA GLN A 249 21.31 4.93 -16.46
C GLN A 249 21.87 5.29 -15.06
N ASP A 250 21.59 6.47 -14.57
CA ASP A 250 21.97 6.93 -13.25
C ASP A 250 20.76 6.85 -12.29
N ARG A 251 20.85 6.03 -11.25
CA ARG A 251 19.74 5.80 -10.34
C ARG A 251 19.33 7.03 -9.53
N GLN A 252 20.29 7.88 -9.16
CA GLN A 252 19.99 9.14 -8.45
C GLN A 252 19.33 10.14 -9.39
N ALA A 253 19.84 10.28 -10.60
CA ALA A 253 19.25 11.13 -11.63
C ALA A 253 17.83 10.66 -11.97
N LEU A 254 17.64 9.36 -12.16
CA LEU A 254 16.33 8.77 -12.43
C LEU A 254 15.34 9.05 -11.29
N GLN A 255 15.74 8.90 -10.03
CA GLN A 255 14.88 9.17 -8.88
C GLN A 255 14.49 10.65 -8.80
N ARG A 256 15.45 11.56 -8.99
CA ARG A 256 15.16 13.01 -9.05
C ARG A 256 14.20 13.36 -10.19
N LEU A 257 14.40 12.72 -11.35
CA LEU A 257 13.55 12.92 -12.53
C LEU A 257 12.12 12.42 -12.28
N ARG A 258 11.95 11.27 -11.59
CA ARG A 258 10.64 10.74 -11.22
C ARG A 258 9.89 11.67 -10.25
N GLU A 259 10.56 12.16 -9.22
CA GLU A 259 9.94 13.12 -8.28
C GLU A 259 9.51 14.40 -8.98
N ALA A 260 10.34 14.89 -9.91
CA ALA A 260 9.99 16.05 -10.71
C ALA A 260 8.84 15.77 -11.69
N ALA A 261 8.76 14.55 -12.23
CA ALA A 261 7.66 14.13 -13.11
C ALA A 261 6.33 14.01 -12.35
N GLU A 262 6.32 13.39 -11.17
CA GLU A 262 5.14 13.33 -10.30
C GLU A 262 4.66 14.75 -9.95
N LYS A 263 5.58 15.63 -9.56
CA LYS A 263 5.27 17.02 -9.25
C LYS A 263 4.68 17.74 -10.47
N ALA A 264 5.29 17.59 -11.65
CA ALA A 264 4.81 18.20 -12.88
C ALA A 264 3.40 17.72 -13.25
N LYS A 265 3.12 16.40 -13.13
CA LYS A 265 1.78 15.84 -13.32
C LYS A 265 0.75 16.49 -12.39
N ILE A 266 1.07 16.64 -11.12
CA ILE A 266 0.19 17.26 -10.12
C ILE A 266 -0.06 18.74 -10.48
N GLU A 267 0.99 19.49 -10.78
CA GLU A 267 0.89 20.92 -11.15
C GLU A 267 0.07 21.13 -12.41
N LEU A 268 0.21 20.26 -13.43
CA LEU A 268 -0.55 20.33 -14.69
C LEU A 268 -2.03 19.98 -14.53
N SER A 269 -2.46 19.49 -13.36
CA SER A 269 -3.89 19.36 -13.05
C SER A 269 -4.57 20.71 -12.80
N SER A 270 -3.82 21.73 -12.39
CA SER A 270 -4.33 23.09 -12.13
C SER A 270 -3.72 24.15 -13.07
N MET A 271 -2.47 23.96 -13.52
CA MET A 271 -1.75 24.91 -14.37
C MET A 271 -1.72 24.44 -15.84
N MET A 272 -1.57 25.38 -16.77
CA MET A 272 -1.45 25.08 -18.20
C MET A 272 -0.02 24.72 -18.64
N GLU A 273 0.97 25.09 -17.82
CA GLU A 273 2.40 24.83 -18.05
C GLU A 273 3.12 24.72 -16.72
N THR A 274 4.14 23.86 -16.66
CA THR A 274 5.05 23.74 -15.54
C THR A 274 6.50 23.65 -16.00
N GLU A 275 7.43 23.90 -15.09
CA GLU A 275 8.87 23.79 -15.33
C GLU A 275 9.46 22.62 -14.57
N ILE A 276 10.21 21.76 -15.26
CA ILE A 276 11.06 20.73 -14.68
C ILE A 276 12.48 21.29 -14.62
N ASN A 277 12.93 21.67 -13.44
CA ASN A 277 14.25 22.25 -13.19
C ASN A 277 15.03 21.40 -12.20
N LEU A 278 16.05 20.70 -12.70
CA LEU A 278 16.91 19.81 -11.92
C LEU A 278 18.38 20.22 -12.09
N PRO A 279 18.85 21.18 -11.30
CA PRO A 279 20.25 21.59 -11.34
C PRO A 279 21.15 20.45 -10.88
N TYR A 280 22.35 20.35 -11.48
CA TYR A 280 23.36 19.33 -11.14
C TYR A 280 22.79 17.92 -11.21
N ILE A 281 22.01 17.61 -12.28
CA ILE A 281 21.37 16.31 -12.45
C ILE A 281 22.39 15.21 -12.71
N THR A 282 23.46 15.53 -13.43
CA THR A 282 24.60 14.67 -13.73
C THR A 282 25.84 15.51 -14.04
N ALA A 283 26.98 14.85 -14.33
CA ALA A 283 28.21 15.49 -14.75
C ALA A 283 28.97 14.63 -15.76
N ASP A 284 29.74 15.26 -16.63
CA ASP A 284 30.71 14.63 -17.53
C ASP A 284 32.08 15.32 -17.46
N ALA A 285 32.97 15.01 -18.38
CA ALA A 285 34.32 15.60 -18.44
C ALA A 285 34.31 17.13 -18.65
N SER A 286 33.21 17.69 -19.17
CA SER A 286 33.03 19.15 -19.36
C SER A 286 32.43 19.85 -18.13
N GLY A 287 32.07 19.11 -17.09
CA GLY A 287 31.54 19.63 -15.84
C GLY A 287 30.10 19.23 -15.55
N PRO A 288 29.46 19.89 -14.57
CA PRO A 288 28.08 19.59 -14.17
C PRO A 288 27.08 19.93 -15.27
N LYS A 289 26.02 19.14 -15.37
CA LYS A 289 24.91 19.30 -16.30
C LYS A 289 23.62 19.56 -15.56
N HIS A 290 22.74 20.34 -16.17
CA HIS A 290 21.47 20.76 -15.60
C HIS A 290 20.35 20.39 -16.57
N LEU A 291 19.21 19.95 -16.04
CA LEU A 291 17.99 19.75 -16.80
C LEU A 291 17.03 20.92 -16.52
N GLN A 292 16.61 21.61 -17.56
CA GLN A 292 15.59 22.64 -17.48
C GLN A 292 14.67 22.52 -18.70
N LEU A 293 13.43 22.08 -18.45
CA LEU A 293 12.42 21.86 -19.49
C LEU A 293 11.10 22.49 -19.08
N ARG A 294 10.37 23.02 -20.05
CA ARG A 294 8.98 23.43 -19.87
C ARG A 294 8.06 22.38 -20.46
N LEU A 295 7.04 22.00 -19.68
CA LEU A 295 6.02 21.04 -20.09
C LEU A 295 4.65 21.70 -20.03
N SER A 296 4.00 21.85 -21.18
CA SER A 296 2.62 22.29 -21.25
C SER A 296 1.66 21.16 -20.99
N ARG A 297 0.47 21.47 -20.47
CA ARG A 297 -0.63 20.50 -20.31
C ARG A 297 -0.95 19.83 -21.64
N ALA A 298 -1.04 20.60 -22.75
CA ALA A 298 -1.29 20.06 -24.07
C ALA A 298 -0.24 19.02 -24.51
N ARG A 299 1.05 19.29 -24.24
CA ARG A 299 2.12 18.33 -24.53
C ARG A 299 2.02 17.09 -23.67
N PHE A 300 1.74 17.25 -22.38
CA PHE A 300 1.52 16.14 -21.45
C PHE A 300 0.36 15.26 -21.90
N GLU A 301 -0.76 15.85 -22.31
CA GLU A 301 -1.92 15.12 -22.83
C GLU A 301 -1.58 14.34 -24.12
N GLN A 302 -0.75 14.92 -25.02
CA GLN A 302 -0.26 14.19 -26.20
C GLN A 302 0.61 12.99 -25.84
N LEU A 303 1.51 13.14 -24.86
CA LEU A 303 2.42 12.08 -24.41
C LEU A 303 1.67 10.90 -23.76
N THR A 304 0.46 11.12 -23.29
CA THR A 304 -0.31 10.18 -22.47
C THR A 304 -1.67 9.81 -23.06
N ALA A 305 -1.98 10.23 -24.27
CA ALA A 305 -3.28 10.00 -24.92
C ALA A 305 -3.65 8.52 -25.01
N ASP A 306 -2.69 7.64 -25.28
CA ASP A 306 -2.90 6.20 -25.33
C ASP A 306 -3.21 5.60 -23.95
N LEU A 307 -2.68 6.16 -22.85
CA LEU A 307 -3.02 5.74 -21.51
C LEU A 307 -4.49 6.05 -21.16
N VAL A 308 -4.97 7.22 -21.61
CA VAL A 308 -6.38 7.58 -21.45
C VAL A 308 -7.27 6.62 -22.25
N GLU A 309 -6.88 6.28 -23.48
CA GLU A 309 -7.67 5.38 -24.33
C GLU A 309 -7.71 3.94 -23.78
N ARG A 310 -6.68 3.48 -23.07
CA ARG A 310 -6.68 2.18 -22.39
C ARG A 310 -7.84 2.03 -21.38
N MET A 311 -8.32 3.11 -20.79
CA MET A 311 -9.43 3.06 -19.84
C MET A 311 -10.78 2.75 -20.52
N ARG A 312 -10.90 2.97 -21.82
CA ARG A 312 -12.16 2.77 -22.57
C ARG A 312 -12.64 1.31 -22.51
N GLY A 313 -11.75 0.37 -22.78
CA GLY A 313 -12.08 -1.06 -22.79
C GLY A 313 -12.76 -1.53 -21.51
N PRO A 314 -12.15 -1.34 -20.33
CA PRO A 314 -12.79 -1.67 -19.05
C PRO A 314 -14.13 -0.98 -18.80
N VAL A 315 -14.27 0.31 -19.13
CA VAL A 315 -15.53 1.05 -18.98
C VAL A 315 -16.65 0.44 -19.85
N GLU A 316 -16.37 0.19 -21.13
CA GLU A 316 -17.32 -0.42 -22.04
C GLU A 316 -17.68 -1.86 -21.62
N ALA A 317 -16.71 -2.62 -21.09
CA ALA A 317 -16.94 -3.95 -20.58
C ALA A 317 -17.91 -3.96 -19.39
N VAL A 318 -17.73 -3.07 -18.43
CA VAL A 318 -18.61 -2.94 -17.26
C VAL A 318 -20.03 -2.57 -17.67
N LEU A 319 -20.19 -1.60 -18.57
CA LEU A 319 -21.52 -1.21 -19.08
C LEU A 319 -22.22 -2.36 -19.80
N ARG A 320 -21.48 -3.08 -20.65
CA ARG A 320 -22.00 -4.25 -21.37
C ARG A 320 -22.40 -5.38 -20.41
N ASP A 321 -21.55 -5.70 -19.44
CA ASP A 321 -21.79 -6.78 -18.48
C ASP A 321 -22.98 -6.45 -17.56
N ALA A 322 -23.14 -5.18 -17.17
CA ALA A 322 -24.29 -4.70 -16.43
C ALA A 322 -25.55 -4.49 -17.30
N LYS A 323 -25.42 -4.61 -18.62
CA LYS A 323 -26.51 -4.38 -19.59
C LYS A 323 -27.11 -2.98 -19.50
N LEU A 324 -26.27 -1.97 -19.32
CA LEU A 324 -26.64 -0.55 -19.21
C LEU A 324 -25.99 0.28 -20.31
N ASN A 325 -26.70 1.31 -20.74
CA ASN A 325 -26.15 2.38 -21.55
C ASN A 325 -25.52 3.45 -20.63
N PRO A 326 -24.55 4.23 -21.10
CA PRO A 326 -23.94 5.31 -20.32
C PRO A 326 -24.96 6.31 -19.72
N SER A 327 -26.06 6.56 -20.42
CA SER A 327 -27.11 7.48 -19.98
C SER A 327 -27.93 6.98 -18.78
N GLU A 328 -27.93 5.67 -18.53
CA GLU A 328 -28.66 5.02 -17.45
C GLU A 328 -27.87 5.00 -16.12
N VAL A 329 -26.62 5.43 -16.14
CA VAL A 329 -25.80 5.63 -14.94
C VAL A 329 -26.21 6.96 -14.29
N ASP A 330 -26.64 6.91 -13.04
CA ASP A 330 -27.12 8.12 -12.34
C ASP A 330 -25.95 9.03 -11.96
N GLU A 331 -24.89 8.48 -11.37
CA GLU A 331 -23.73 9.22 -10.89
C GLU A 331 -22.41 8.51 -11.27
N ILE A 332 -21.38 9.31 -11.54
CA ILE A 332 -20.00 8.83 -11.70
C ILE A 332 -19.16 9.40 -10.55
N VAL A 333 -18.69 8.54 -9.67
CA VAL A 333 -17.88 8.90 -8.51
C VAL A 333 -16.40 8.69 -8.85
N LEU A 334 -15.62 9.76 -8.78
CA LEU A 334 -14.18 9.73 -9.04
C LEU A 334 -13.44 9.36 -7.76
N VAL A 335 -12.57 8.36 -7.87
CA VAL A 335 -11.72 7.84 -6.79
C VAL A 335 -10.28 7.76 -7.28
N GLY A 336 -9.33 7.90 -6.35
CA GLY A 336 -7.91 7.90 -6.65
C GLY A 336 -7.39 9.28 -7.11
N GLY A 337 -6.21 9.65 -6.64
CA GLY A 337 -5.62 10.97 -6.88
C GLY A 337 -5.42 11.31 -8.37
N SER A 338 -5.22 10.29 -9.21
CA SER A 338 -5.00 10.47 -10.65
C SER A 338 -6.27 10.90 -11.41
N THR A 339 -7.47 10.75 -10.83
CA THR A 339 -8.71 11.29 -11.39
C THR A 339 -8.80 12.82 -11.33
N ARG A 340 -7.86 13.47 -10.63
CA ARG A 340 -7.75 14.94 -10.62
C ARG A 340 -7.26 15.51 -11.96
N MET A 341 -6.62 14.69 -12.79
CA MET A 341 -6.14 15.12 -14.11
C MET A 341 -7.29 15.54 -15.02
N PRO A 342 -7.24 16.75 -15.62
CA PRO A 342 -8.31 17.24 -16.49
C PRO A 342 -8.65 16.31 -17.65
N MET A 343 -7.64 15.67 -18.26
CA MET A 343 -7.83 14.73 -19.37
C MET A 343 -8.67 13.50 -18.97
N VAL A 344 -8.54 13.02 -17.72
CA VAL A 344 -9.32 11.90 -17.19
C VAL A 344 -10.77 12.32 -16.97
N GLN A 345 -10.98 13.50 -16.40
CA GLN A 345 -12.33 14.04 -16.19
C GLN A 345 -13.05 14.29 -17.51
N GLU A 346 -12.34 14.79 -18.52
CA GLU A 346 -12.88 14.99 -19.86
C GLU A 346 -13.23 13.66 -20.55
N PHE A 347 -12.39 12.64 -20.37
CA PHE A 347 -12.70 11.28 -20.84
C PHE A 347 -14.03 10.78 -20.28
N VAL A 348 -14.24 10.92 -18.96
CA VAL A 348 -15.49 10.53 -18.29
C VAL A 348 -16.67 11.33 -18.85
N ARG A 349 -16.55 12.66 -19.00
CA ARG A 349 -17.63 13.51 -19.55
C ARG A 349 -18.02 13.05 -20.96
N ARG A 350 -17.06 12.72 -21.81
CA ARG A 350 -17.33 12.28 -23.20
C ARG A 350 -18.09 10.97 -23.27
N ILE A 351 -17.79 10.02 -22.38
CA ILE A 351 -18.48 8.72 -22.38
C ILE A 351 -19.90 8.84 -21.83
N PHE A 352 -20.08 9.53 -20.69
CA PHE A 352 -21.33 9.53 -19.96
C PHE A 352 -22.22 10.77 -20.26
N ASN A 353 -21.68 11.76 -20.95
CA ASN A 353 -22.32 13.05 -21.17
C ASN A 353 -22.87 13.67 -19.86
N LYS A 354 -22.11 13.50 -18.79
CA LYS A 354 -22.41 13.97 -17.43
C LYS A 354 -21.14 14.49 -16.76
N GLU A 355 -21.30 15.47 -15.88
CA GLU A 355 -20.23 15.88 -14.97
C GLU A 355 -19.99 14.78 -13.93
N PRO A 356 -18.75 14.35 -13.69
CA PRO A 356 -18.45 13.42 -12.63
C PRO A 356 -18.69 14.07 -11.26
N ASN A 357 -19.15 13.27 -10.30
CA ASN A 357 -19.34 13.70 -8.94
C ASN A 357 -17.99 13.91 -8.23
N LYS A 358 -17.81 15.09 -7.65
CA LYS A 358 -16.60 15.53 -6.95
C LYS A 358 -16.85 15.87 -5.48
N SER A 359 -18.00 15.44 -4.93
CA SER A 359 -18.38 15.74 -3.55
C SER A 359 -17.54 15.00 -2.51
N VAL A 360 -16.93 13.87 -2.89
CA VAL A 360 -16.04 13.09 -2.03
C VAL A 360 -14.57 13.43 -2.31
N ASN A 361 -13.73 13.36 -1.29
CA ASN A 361 -12.28 13.46 -1.47
C ASN A 361 -11.76 12.16 -2.09
N PRO A 362 -11.25 12.16 -3.34
CA PRO A 362 -10.83 10.95 -4.03
C PRO A 362 -9.64 10.24 -3.39
N ASP A 363 -8.88 10.92 -2.52
CA ASP A 363 -7.73 10.34 -1.82
C ASP A 363 -8.12 9.68 -0.48
N GLU A 364 -9.30 9.99 0.07
CA GLU A 364 -9.69 9.58 1.43
C GLU A 364 -10.96 8.71 1.46
N VAL A 365 -11.79 8.79 0.44
CA VAL A 365 -13.13 8.16 0.42
C VAL A 365 -13.07 6.65 0.63
N VAL A 366 -12.03 5.98 0.15
CA VAL A 366 -11.83 4.53 0.29
C VAL A 366 -11.54 4.16 1.74
N ALA A 367 -10.65 4.89 2.42
CA ALA A 367 -10.36 4.67 3.84
C ALA A 367 -11.58 4.96 4.73
N ILE A 368 -12.34 6.00 4.39
CA ILE A 368 -13.61 6.31 5.06
C ILE A 368 -14.57 5.14 4.95
N GLY A 369 -14.77 4.58 3.77
CA GLY A 369 -15.61 3.41 3.56
C GLY A 369 -15.13 2.17 4.31
N ALA A 370 -13.82 1.94 4.35
CA ALA A 370 -13.22 0.86 5.13
C ALA A 370 -13.47 1.04 6.64
N ALA A 371 -13.40 2.28 7.16
CA ALA A 371 -13.72 2.58 8.57
C ALA A 371 -15.20 2.36 8.87
N ILE A 372 -16.11 2.76 7.97
CA ILE A 372 -17.55 2.49 8.10
C ILE A 372 -17.81 0.98 8.15
N GLN A 373 -17.16 0.18 7.28
CA GLN A 373 -17.25 -1.28 7.33
C GLN A 373 -16.72 -1.84 8.66
N GLY A 374 -15.64 -1.27 9.20
CA GLY A 374 -15.16 -1.58 10.54
C GLY A 374 -16.22 -1.28 11.62
N GLY A 375 -16.90 -0.16 11.51
CA GLY A 375 -18.02 0.22 12.39
C GLY A 375 -19.22 -0.72 12.30
N VAL A 376 -19.54 -1.21 11.09
CA VAL A 376 -20.58 -2.25 10.89
C VAL A 376 -20.18 -3.54 11.60
N LEU A 377 -18.95 -4.02 11.39
CA LEU A 377 -18.43 -5.24 12.03
C LEU A 377 -18.32 -5.11 13.54
N GLY A 378 -18.05 -3.91 14.06
CA GLY A 378 -18.01 -3.59 15.49
C GLY A 378 -19.36 -3.29 16.12
N GLY A 379 -20.43 -3.22 15.33
CA GLY A 379 -21.79 -2.88 15.80
C GLY A 379 -22.01 -1.39 16.12
N GLU A 380 -21.09 -0.51 15.70
CA GLU A 380 -21.22 0.95 15.87
C GLU A 380 -22.11 1.59 14.80
N VAL A 381 -22.24 0.97 13.66
CA VAL A 381 -23.02 1.39 12.49
C VAL A 381 -24.08 0.35 12.19
N LYS A 382 -25.26 0.77 11.71
CA LYS A 382 -26.31 -0.16 11.27
C LYS A 382 -25.78 -1.05 10.14
N ASP A 383 -26.22 -2.30 10.13
CA ASP A 383 -25.89 -3.26 9.08
C ASP A 383 -26.23 -2.71 7.70
N VAL A 384 -25.23 -2.73 6.83
CA VAL A 384 -25.35 -2.48 5.40
C VAL A 384 -25.02 -3.76 4.69
N LEU A 385 -25.91 -4.22 3.84
CA LEU A 385 -25.68 -5.41 3.04
C LEU A 385 -24.78 -5.07 1.85
N LEU A 386 -23.55 -5.63 1.86
CA LEU A 386 -22.60 -5.51 0.77
C LEU A 386 -22.64 -6.79 -0.07
N LEU A 387 -22.97 -6.67 -1.35
CA LEU A 387 -22.96 -7.75 -2.33
C LEU A 387 -21.91 -7.42 -3.39
N ASP A 388 -20.76 -8.05 -3.28
CA ASP A 388 -19.64 -7.88 -4.22
C ASP A 388 -19.64 -8.99 -5.27
N VAL A 389 -18.77 -8.91 -6.27
CA VAL A 389 -18.69 -9.86 -7.37
C VAL A 389 -17.27 -10.32 -7.65
N THR A 390 -17.13 -11.50 -8.26
CA THR A 390 -15.85 -11.97 -8.79
C THR A 390 -15.43 -11.12 -9.99
N PRO A 391 -14.17 -10.65 -10.07
CA PRO A 391 -13.73 -9.84 -11.21
C PRO A 391 -13.46 -10.65 -12.47
N LEU A 392 -13.08 -11.92 -12.31
CA LEU A 392 -12.74 -12.86 -13.39
C LEU A 392 -13.40 -14.21 -13.18
N SER A 393 -13.63 -14.93 -14.28
CA SER A 393 -14.12 -16.30 -14.25
C SER A 393 -13.11 -17.24 -13.61
N LEU A 394 -13.61 -18.21 -12.87
CA LEU A 394 -12.85 -19.23 -12.16
C LEU A 394 -13.26 -20.61 -12.68
N GLY A 395 -12.28 -21.48 -12.89
CA GLY A 395 -12.52 -22.79 -13.44
C GLY A 395 -11.35 -23.76 -13.28
N VAL A 396 -11.45 -24.88 -13.94
CA VAL A 396 -10.43 -25.92 -13.94
C VAL A 396 -10.00 -26.27 -15.37
N GLU A 397 -8.76 -26.75 -15.50
CA GLU A 397 -8.29 -27.36 -16.73
C GLU A 397 -8.94 -28.71 -16.91
N THR A 398 -9.49 -28.93 -18.11
CA THR A 398 -10.10 -30.19 -18.52
C THR A 398 -9.39 -30.76 -19.75
N LEU A 399 -9.84 -31.94 -20.20
CA LEU A 399 -9.24 -32.67 -21.31
C LEU A 399 -9.01 -31.77 -22.54
N GLY A 400 -7.80 -31.84 -23.10
CA GLY A 400 -7.39 -31.01 -24.24
C GLY A 400 -6.87 -29.63 -23.86
N GLY A 401 -6.59 -29.35 -22.57
CA GLY A 401 -6.07 -28.07 -22.10
C GLY A 401 -7.08 -26.94 -22.16
N VAL A 402 -8.37 -27.25 -22.07
CA VAL A 402 -9.46 -26.27 -22.07
C VAL A 402 -9.80 -25.84 -20.66
N MET A 403 -10.09 -24.55 -20.46
CA MET A 403 -10.64 -24.06 -19.20
C MET A 403 -12.16 -24.27 -19.16
N THR A 404 -12.60 -25.07 -18.21
CA THR A 404 -14.03 -25.23 -17.90
C THR A 404 -14.38 -24.31 -16.73
N VAL A 405 -15.26 -23.35 -16.99
CA VAL A 405 -15.66 -22.33 -16.01
C VAL A 405 -16.68 -22.89 -15.04
N LEU A 406 -16.42 -22.80 -13.72
CA LEU A 406 -17.39 -23.14 -12.66
C LEU A 406 -18.09 -21.89 -12.15
N ILE A 407 -17.35 -20.80 -11.93
CA ILE A 407 -17.89 -19.53 -11.47
C ILE A 407 -17.58 -18.45 -12.52
N PRO A 408 -18.59 -17.98 -13.26
CA PRO A 408 -18.43 -16.89 -14.22
C PRO A 408 -18.05 -15.57 -13.50
N ARG A 409 -17.31 -14.69 -14.19
CA ARG A 409 -17.08 -13.33 -13.72
C ARG A 409 -18.40 -12.60 -13.41
N ASN A 410 -18.32 -11.61 -12.54
CA ASN A 410 -19.48 -10.86 -12.06
C ASN A 410 -20.53 -11.73 -11.35
N THR A 411 -20.11 -12.87 -10.78
CA THR A 411 -20.95 -13.67 -9.88
C THR A 411 -20.87 -13.08 -8.48
N THR A 412 -22.01 -12.82 -7.86
CA THR A 412 -22.12 -12.29 -6.49
C THR A 412 -21.44 -13.22 -5.48
N ILE A 413 -20.66 -12.65 -4.59
CA ILE A 413 -19.96 -13.36 -3.50
C ILE A 413 -20.52 -12.96 -2.13
N PRO A 414 -20.43 -13.85 -1.11
CA PRO A 414 -19.86 -15.21 -1.15
C PRO A 414 -20.68 -16.18 -2.01
N VAL A 415 -20.00 -17.15 -2.62
CA VAL A 415 -20.66 -18.13 -3.50
C VAL A 415 -19.97 -19.49 -3.45
N ARG A 416 -20.76 -20.56 -3.50
CA ARG A 416 -20.28 -21.92 -3.60
C ARG A 416 -20.89 -22.61 -4.83
N LYS A 417 -20.03 -23.21 -5.66
CA LYS A 417 -20.40 -23.96 -6.85
C LYS A 417 -19.67 -25.29 -6.90
N SER A 418 -20.36 -26.32 -7.33
CA SER A 418 -19.81 -27.67 -7.50
C SER A 418 -20.17 -28.22 -8.85
N GLU A 419 -19.22 -28.91 -9.50
CA GLU A 419 -19.38 -29.61 -10.76
C GLU A 419 -18.78 -31.02 -10.66
N ILE A 420 -19.35 -31.98 -11.38
CA ILE A 420 -18.89 -33.36 -11.41
C ILE A 420 -18.06 -33.58 -12.66
N PHE A 421 -16.81 -33.96 -12.44
CA PHE A 421 -15.86 -34.36 -13.46
C PHE A 421 -15.59 -35.86 -13.38
N SER A 422 -14.86 -36.39 -14.35
CA SER A 422 -14.52 -37.82 -14.39
C SER A 422 -13.08 -38.02 -14.85
N THR A 423 -12.61 -39.27 -14.87
CA THR A 423 -11.31 -39.67 -15.37
C THR A 423 -11.22 -39.60 -16.89
N ALA A 424 -10.06 -39.27 -17.43
CA ALA A 424 -9.78 -39.19 -18.87
C ALA A 424 -9.30 -40.52 -19.47
N GLU A 425 -8.78 -41.41 -18.62
CA GLU A 425 -8.19 -42.71 -19.03
C GLU A 425 -8.78 -43.86 -18.24
N ASP A 426 -8.72 -45.08 -18.82
CA ASP A 426 -9.14 -46.30 -18.16
C ASP A 426 -8.19 -46.61 -16.99
N ASN A 427 -8.77 -47.08 -15.89
CA ASN A 427 -8.03 -47.43 -14.65
C ASN A 427 -7.19 -46.29 -14.02
N GLN A 428 -7.56 -45.08 -14.32
CA GLN A 428 -6.92 -43.89 -13.72
C GLN A 428 -7.26 -43.81 -12.22
N THR A 429 -6.22 -43.81 -11.35
CA THR A 429 -6.35 -43.85 -9.88
C THR A 429 -6.12 -42.50 -9.22
N ALA A 430 -5.82 -41.44 -9.98
CA ALA A 430 -5.65 -40.10 -9.50
C ALA A 430 -6.06 -39.05 -10.55
N VAL A 431 -6.49 -37.89 -10.10
CA VAL A 431 -6.77 -36.73 -10.95
C VAL A 431 -5.98 -35.50 -10.44
N ASP A 432 -5.44 -34.75 -11.39
CA ASP A 432 -4.81 -33.45 -11.10
C ASP A 432 -5.84 -32.37 -11.35
N VAL A 433 -6.11 -31.57 -10.32
CA VAL A 433 -7.00 -30.41 -10.39
C VAL A 433 -6.15 -29.16 -10.56
N HIS A 434 -6.20 -28.55 -11.73
CA HIS A 434 -5.53 -27.30 -12.04
C HIS A 434 -6.55 -26.16 -12.01
N VAL A 435 -6.43 -25.30 -11.01
CA VAL A 435 -7.32 -24.16 -10.77
C VAL A 435 -6.86 -22.95 -11.56
N LEU A 436 -7.77 -22.35 -12.30
CA LEU A 436 -7.51 -21.27 -13.26
C LEU A 436 -8.41 -20.07 -12.99
N GLN A 437 -7.89 -18.88 -13.34
CA GLN A 437 -8.63 -17.63 -13.34
C GLN A 437 -8.39 -16.88 -14.66
N GLY A 438 -9.45 -16.44 -15.31
CA GLY A 438 -9.39 -15.66 -16.55
C GLY A 438 -10.54 -15.94 -17.50
N GLU A 439 -10.48 -15.30 -18.67
CA GLU A 439 -11.56 -15.33 -19.68
C GLU A 439 -11.17 -16.07 -20.97
N ARG A 440 -10.00 -16.69 -21.01
CA ARG A 440 -9.51 -17.37 -22.21
C ARG A 440 -10.00 -18.83 -22.24
N ALA A 441 -10.27 -19.32 -23.44
CA ALA A 441 -10.77 -20.70 -23.63
C ALA A 441 -9.70 -21.76 -23.25
N MET A 442 -8.42 -21.47 -23.51
CA MET A 442 -7.35 -22.42 -23.24
C MET A 442 -6.74 -22.20 -21.86
N ALA A 443 -6.48 -23.29 -21.14
CA ALA A 443 -5.91 -23.25 -19.78
C ALA A 443 -4.57 -22.51 -19.72
N ALA A 444 -3.70 -22.71 -20.73
CA ALA A 444 -2.37 -22.08 -20.81
C ALA A 444 -2.41 -20.54 -20.92
N ASP A 445 -3.53 -19.98 -21.38
CA ASP A 445 -3.73 -18.54 -21.58
C ASP A 445 -4.38 -17.86 -20.37
N ASN A 446 -4.66 -18.60 -19.31
CA ASN A 446 -5.26 -18.10 -18.07
C ASN A 446 -4.27 -18.16 -16.91
N MET A 447 -4.54 -17.38 -15.87
CA MET A 447 -3.72 -17.38 -14.66
C MET A 447 -3.91 -18.70 -13.91
N SER A 448 -2.80 -19.38 -13.61
CA SER A 448 -2.80 -20.55 -12.72
C SER A 448 -2.84 -20.11 -11.28
N LEU A 449 -3.89 -20.46 -10.55
CA LEU A 449 -4.02 -20.19 -9.12
C LEU A 449 -3.42 -21.32 -8.26
N GLY A 450 -3.29 -22.53 -8.81
CA GLY A 450 -2.70 -23.65 -8.10
C GLY A 450 -3.05 -24.99 -8.72
N ARG A 451 -2.33 -26.02 -8.26
CA ARG A 451 -2.58 -27.42 -8.65
C ARG A 451 -2.57 -28.31 -7.43
N PHE A 452 -3.46 -29.28 -7.38
CA PHE A 452 -3.43 -30.32 -6.36
C PHE A 452 -3.92 -31.63 -6.94
N ARG A 453 -3.57 -32.74 -6.28
CA ARG A 453 -3.83 -34.09 -6.76
C ARG A 453 -4.74 -34.85 -5.80
N LEU A 454 -5.84 -35.38 -6.31
CA LEU A 454 -6.70 -36.33 -5.62
C LEU A 454 -6.29 -37.75 -6.01
N GLU A 455 -5.85 -38.54 -5.05
CA GLU A 455 -5.39 -39.93 -5.24
C GLU A 455 -6.34 -40.95 -4.60
N GLY A 456 -6.19 -42.19 -5.02
CA GLY A 456 -6.90 -43.32 -4.46
C GLY A 456 -8.33 -43.48 -5.01
N ILE A 457 -8.53 -43.06 -6.24
CA ILE A 457 -9.72 -43.34 -7.02
C ILE A 457 -9.68 -44.85 -7.41
N PRO A 458 -10.73 -45.61 -7.18
CA PRO A 458 -10.77 -47.02 -7.60
C PRO A 458 -10.63 -47.14 -9.12
N PRO A 459 -9.83 -48.11 -9.63
CA PRO A 459 -9.72 -48.37 -11.06
C PRO A 459 -11.08 -48.65 -11.66
N ALA A 460 -11.43 -47.95 -12.73
CA ALA A 460 -12.68 -48.06 -13.46
C ALA A 460 -12.47 -47.58 -14.91
N PRO A 461 -13.37 -47.93 -15.85
CA PRO A 461 -13.35 -47.34 -17.18
C PRO A 461 -13.43 -45.78 -17.11
N ARG A 462 -12.79 -45.11 -18.06
CA ARG A 462 -12.86 -43.66 -18.18
C ARG A 462 -14.31 -43.16 -18.20
N GLY A 463 -14.55 -42.03 -17.54
CA GLY A 463 -15.87 -41.42 -17.47
C GLY A 463 -16.80 -42.04 -16.41
N VAL A 464 -16.42 -43.13 -15.74
CA VAL A 464 -17.23 -43.80 -14.69
C VAL A 464 -17.02 -43.15 -13.31
N PRO A 465 -15.77 -42.85 -12.84
CA PRO A 465 -15.56 -42.18 -11.55
C PRO A 465 -16.23 -40.80 -11.53
N GLN A 466 -16.80 -40.44 -10.38
CA GLN A 466 -17.44 -39.14 -10.18
C GLN A 466 -16.61 -38.32 -9.20
N ILE A 467 -15.94 -37.30 -9.71
CA ILE A 467 -15.12 -36.40 -8.94
C ILE A 467 -15.83 -35.06 -8.82
N GLU A 468 -16.36 -34.77 -7.64
CA GLU A 468 -17.00 -33.48 -7.34
C GLU A 468 -15.95 -32.44 -7.02
N VAL A 469 -15.82 -31.44 -7.88
CA VAL A 469 -14.95 -30.26 -7.65
C VAL A 469 -15.82 -29.12 -7.16
N THR A 470 -15.49 -28.58 -6.00
CA THR A 470 -16.23 -27.49 -5.37
C THR A 470 -15.35 -26.26 -5.27
N PHE A 471 -15.86 -25.13 -5.75
CA PHE A 471 -15.30 -23.80 -5.58
C PHE A 471 -16.13 -23.05 -4.55
N ASP A 472 -15.49 -22.53 -3.52
CA ASP A 472 -16.12 -21.80 -2.41
C ASP A 472 -15.37 -20.47 -2.22
N ILE A 473 -16.02 -19.36 -2.56
CA ILE A 473 -15.48 -18.01 -2.43
C ILE A 473 -16.10 -17.38 -1.20
N ASP A 474 -15.26 -16.97 -0.26
CA ASP A 474 -15.69 -16.31 0.95
C ASP A 474 -16.03 -14.82 0.74
N ALA A 475 -16.45 -14.14 1.81
CA ALA A 475 -16.80 -12.72 1.77
C ALA A 475 -15.60 -11.79 1.51
N ASP A 476 -14.38 -12.26 1.72
CA ASP A 476 -13.14 -11.54 1.39
C ASP A 476 -12.73 -11.72 -0.09
N GLY A 477 -13.46 -12.55 -0.83
CA GLY A 477 -13.17 -12.92 -2.21
C GLY A 477 -12.06 -13.97 -2.32
N ILE A 478 -11.74 -14.70 -1.26
CA ILE A 478 -10.71 -15.74 -1.23
C ILE A 478 -11.31 -17.08 -1.62
N LEU A 479 -10.67 -17.76 -2.57
CA LEU A 479 -11.12 -19.01 -3.14
C LEU A 479 -10.58 -20.23 -2.38
N HIS A 480 -11.47 -21.12 -2.01
CA HIS A 480 -11.19 -22.46 -1.51
C HIS A 480 -11.67 -23.50 -2.52
N VAL A 481 -10.82 -24.43 -2.91
CA VAL A 481 -11.17 -25.47 -3.86
C VAL A 481 -11.01 -26.85 -3.21
N SER A 482 -12.01 -27.72 -3.40
CA SER A 482 -11.92 -29.11 -2.99
C SER A 482 -12.29 -30.04 -4.16
N ALA A 483 -11.70 -31.23 -4.16
CA ALA A 483 -12.06 -32.33 -5.04
C ALA A 483 -12.36 -33.55 -4.19
N LYS A 484 -13.51 -34.21 -4.47
CA LYS A 484 -13.97 -35.36 -3.71
C LYS A 484 -14.39 -36.47 -4.65
N ASP A 485 -13.82 -37.67 -4.48
CA ASP A 485 -14.34 -38.89 -5.11
C ASP A 485 -15.61 -39.32 -4.39
N LYS A 486 -16.72 -39.33 -5.11
CA LYS A 486 -18.03 -39.66 -4.54
C LYS A 486 -18.17 -41.15 -4.14
N ALA A 487 -17.40 -42.04 -4.76
CA ALA A 487 -17.43 -43.46 -4.46
C ALA A 487 -16.74 -43.81 -3.13
N THR A 488 -15.55 -43.23 -2.90
CA THR A 488 -14.74 -43.53 -1.71
C THR A 488 -14.93 -42.52 -0.59
N GLY A 489 -15.45 -41.34 -0.91
CA GLY A 489 -15.51 -40.19 0.02
C GLY A 489 -14.18 -39.50 0.24
N ARG A 490 -13.09 -39.91 -0.42
CA ARG A 490 -11.78 -39.25 -0.33
C ARG A 490 -11.87 -37.83 -0.86
N GLU A 491 -11.29 -36.91 -0.14
CA GLU A 491 -11.31 -35.48 -0.45
C GLU A 491 -9.92 -34.87 -0.32
N GLN A 492 -9.56 -34.00 -1.25
CA GLN A 492 -8.38 -33.15 -1.16
C GLN A 492 -8.82 -31.70 -1.35
N LYS A 493 -8.18 -30.79 -0.60
CA LYS A 493 -8.52 -29.36 -0.58
C LYS A 493 -7.27 -28.53 -0.81
N ILE A 494 -7.47 -27.40 -1.47
CA ILE A 494 -6.48 -26.32 -1.54
C ILE A 494 -7.18 -25.00 -1.19
N THR A 495 -6.55 -24.21 -0.37
CA THR A 495 -6.87 -22.79 -0.27
C THR A 495 -5.90 -22.08 -1.19
N ILE A 496 -6.41 -21.22 -2.06
CA ILE A 496 -5.53 -20.44 -2.93
C ILE A 496 -4.72 -19.52 -2.05
N THR A 497 -3.44 -19.85 -1.92
CA THR A 497 -2.47 -18.97 -1.29
C THR A 497 -1.89 -18.04 -2.36
N ALA A 498 -1.39 -16.88 -1.92
CA ALA A 498 -0.72 -15.95 -2.84
C ALA A 498 0.28 -16.72 -3.71
N SER A 499 0.36 -16.38 -5.00
CA SER A 499 1.34 -16.99 -5.93
C SER A 499 2.79 -16.79 -5.48
N SER A 500 3.03 -15.91 -4.51
CA SER A 500 4.26 -15.72 -3.76
C SER A 500 4.64 -16.91 -2.86
N GLY A 501 3.75 -17.90 -2.70
CA GLY A 501 4.07 -19.17 -2.05
C GLY A 501 4.51 -19.10 -0.59
N LEU A 502 4.14 -18.05 0.15
CA LEU A 502 4.45 -17.98 1.58
C LEU A 502 3.69 -19.07 2.33
N SER A 503 4.44 -19.99 2.95
CA SER A 503 3.86 -20.96 3.86
C SER A 503 3.37 -20.29 5.14
N LYS A 504 2.50 -20.95 5.88
CA LYS A 504 2.02 -20.47 7.19
C LYS A 504 3.20 -20.22 8.14
N GLU A 505 4.20 -21.10 8.11
CA GLU A 505 5.41 -21.02 8.92
C GLU A 505 6.25 -19.78 8.54
N GLU A 506 6.36 -19.46 7.25
CA GLU A 506 7.05 -18.25 6.78
C GLU A 506 6.32 -16.97 7.21
N VAL A 507 4.99 -16.92 7.07
CA VAL A 507 4.18 -15.81 7.58
C VAL A 507 4.35 -15.66 9.10
N ASP A 508 4.29 -16.74 9.87
CA ASP A 508 4.48 -16.71 11.32
C ASP A 508 5.90 -16.29 11.73
N LYS A 509 6.92 -16.65 10.94
CA LYS A 509 8.29 -16.15 11.10
C LYS A 509 8.38 -14.64 10.85
N MET A 510 7.79 -14.16 9.77
CA MET A 510 7.75 -12.73 9.43
C MET A 510 7.00 -11.91 10.50
N VAL A 511 5.93 -12.44 11.07
CA VAL A 511 5.23 -11.82 12.21
C VAL A 511 6.15 -11.65 13.41
N LYS A 512 6.91 -12.69 13.79
CA LYS A 512 7.86 -12.63 14.91
C LYS A 512 9.01 -11.63 14.63
N GLU A 513 9.53 -11.60 13.41
CA GLU A 513 10.55 -10.64 13.01
C GLU A 513 10.02 -9.20 13.04
N ALA A 514 8.81 -8.96 12.54
CA ALA A 514 8.18 -7.64 12.57
C ALA A 514 7.97 -7.14 14.00
N GLN A 515 7.55 -8.02 14.93
CA GLN A 515 7.41 -7.68 16.35
C GLN A 515 8.75 -7.31 17.00
N ARG A 516 9.81 -8.05 16.68
CA ARG A 516 11.18 -7.75 17.17
C ARG A 516 11.65 -6.38 16.71
N PHE A 517 11.49 -6.06 15.43
CA PHE A 517 11.85 -4.74 14.90
C PHE A 517 11.00 -3.61 15.50
N ALA A 518 9.71 -3.85 15.78
CA ALA A 518 8.85 -2.86 16.42
C ALA A 518 9.35 -2.48 17.83
N GLU A 519 9.91 -3.43 18.60
CA GLU A 519 10.51 -3.13 19.90
C GLU A 519 11.83 -2.34 19.78
N GLU A 520 12.67 -2.69 18.81
CA GLU A 520 13.93 -1.96 18.53
C GLU A 520 13.64 -0.55 18.04
N ASP A 521 12.68 -0.38 17.14
CA ASP A 521 12.26 0.93 16.62
C ASP A 521 11.66 1.81 17.73
N ARG A 522 10.89 1.24 18.65
CA ARG A 522 10.34 1.95 19.81
C ARG A 522 11.46 2.49 20.71
N LYS A 523 12.43 1.65 21.05
CA LYS A 523 13.56 2.07 21.91
C LYS A 523 14.36 3.19 21.25
N ARG A 524 14.65 3.08 19.94
CA ARG A 524 15.35 4.13 19.19
C ARG A 524 14.55 5.42 19.15
N LYS A 525 13.24 5.35 18.94
CA LYS A 525 12.38 6.54 18.96
C LYS A 525 12.42 7.23 20.33
N GLU A 526 12.32 6.48 21.42
CA GLU A 526 12.45 7.00 22.79
C GLU A 526 13.82 7.69 23.02
N GLU A 527 14.91 7.09 22.53
CA GLU A 527 16.25 7.68 22.60
C GLU A 527 16.34 9.00 21.81
N VAL A 528 15.79 9.05 20.61
CA VAL A 528 15.76 10.25 19.76
C VAL A 528 14.89 11.35 20.39
N GLU A 529 13.72 11.00 20.94
CA GLU A 529 12.86 11.95 21.65
C GLU A 529 13.53 12.55 22.88
N ILE A 530 14.23 11.73 23.68
CA ILE A 530 15.00 12.20 24.83
C ILE A 530 16.11 13.15 24.38
N ARG A 531 16.83 12.80 23.32
CA ARG A 531 17.89 13.65 22.76
C ARG A 531 17.35 14.97 22.24
N ASN A 532 16.27 14.96 21.48
CA ASN A 532 15.64 16.18 20.95
C ASN A 532 15.10 17.08 22.07
N ASN A 533 14.53 16.49 23.12
CA ASN A 533 14.09 17.25 24.30
C ASN A 533 15.27 17.88 25.04
N ALA A 534 16.38 17.16 25.17
CA ALA A 534 17.60 17.70 25.76
C ALA A 534 18.20 18.85 24.93
N ASP A 535 18.28 18.70 23.63
CA ASP A 535 18.76 19.74 22.71
C ASP A 535 17.83 20.97 22.71
N SER A 536 16.50 20.77 22.78
CA SER A 536 15.53 21.85 22.89
C SER A 536 15.67 22.59 24.23
N ALA A 537 15.87 21.89 25.33
CA ALA A 537 16.11 22.48 26.64
C ALA A 537 17.43 23.28 26.67
N LEU A 538 18.47 22.74 26.04
CA LEU A 538 19.77 23.41 25.90
C LEU A 538 19.61 24.71 25.10
N TYR A 539 18.96 24.65 23.94
CA TYR A 539 18.70 25.82 23.10
C TYR A 539 17.87 26.90 23.81
N GLN A 540 16.82 26.50 24.54
CA GLN A 540 16.01 27.44 25.33
C GLN A 540 16.81 28.08 26.46
N SER A 541 17.66 27.30 27.12
CA SER A 541 18.56 27.81 28.18
C SER A 541 19.58 28.76 27.61
N GLU A 542 20.21 28.44 26.47
CA GLU A 542 21.16 29.36 25.81
C GLU A 542 20.48 30.63 25.29
N LYS A 543 19.23 30.52 24.79
CA LYS A 543 18.43 31.68 24.38
C LYS A 543 18.10 32.56 25.58
N MET A 544 17.65 31.97 26.69
CA MET A 544 17.35 32.70 27.93
C MET A 544 18.58 33.41 28.48
N LEU A 545 19.75 32.77 28.44
CA LEU A 545 21.02 33.38 28.84
C LEU A 545 21.40 34.54 27.93
N ARG A 546 21.21 34.43 26.63
CA ARG A 546 21.42 35.53 25.67
C ARG A 546 20.47 36.70 25.90
N ASP A 547 19.18 36.40 26.17
CA ASP A 547 18.16 37.43 26.40
C ASP A 547 18.33 38.14 27.76
N LEU A 548 18.89 37.46 28.75
CA LEU A 548 19.24 38.05 30.06
C LEU A 548 20.51 38.91 30.02
N GLY A 549 21.41 38.63 29.06
CA GLY A 549 22.63 39.42 28.81
C GLY A 549 23.39 39.82 30.10
N ASP A 550 23.70 41.12 30.23
CA ASP A 550 24.44 41.68 31.38
C ASP A 550 23.70 41.60 32.73
N LYS A 551 22.47 41.09 32.77
CA LYS A 551 21.71 40.88 34.00
C LYS A 551 22.07 39.57 34.70
N VAL A 552 22.82 38.69 34.03
CA VAL A 552 23.39 37.51 34.67
C VAL A 552 24.77 37.87 35.20
N PRO A 553 25.02 37.72 36.51
CA PRO A 553 26.36 38.00 37.07
C PRO A 553 27.42 37.16 36.33
N ALA A 554 28.49 37.79 35.87
CA ALA A 554 29.53 37.16 35.04
C ALA A 554 30.26 35.99 35.73
N ASP A 555 30.00 35.79 36.99
CA ASP A 555 30.60 34.81 37.88
C ASP A 555 29.78 33.53 38.03
N VAL A 556 28.62 33.39 37.33
CA VAL A 556 27.75 32.21 37.48
C VAL A 556 27.90 31.20 36.32
N ILE A 557 28.54 31.58 35.21
CA ILE A 557 28.62 30.70 34.05
C ILE A 557 30.00 30.74 33.41
N ASP A 558 30.79 29.68 33.58
CA ASP A 558 31.86 29.34 32.65
C ASP A 558 31.22 28.98 31.31
N ALA A 559 31.50 29.73 30.24
CA ALA A 559 30.89 29.60 28.91
C ALA A 559 31.19 28.25 28.18
N LYS A 560 31.40 27.16 28.90
CA LYS A 560 31.61 25.83 28.35
C LYS A 560 30.31 25.01 28.31
N PRO A 561 30.14 24.14 27.28
CA PRO A 561 28.96 23.29 27.16
C PRO A 561 28.77 22.41 28.41
N MET A 562 27.53 22.27 28.87
CA MET A 562 27.16 21.25 29.87
C MET A 562 27.65 19.88 29.44
N ARG A 563 28.19 19.11 30.37
CA ARG A 563 28.63 17.72 30.12
C ARG A 563 27.56 16.74 30.54
N TYR A 564 27.56 15.57 29.96
CA TYR A 564 26.60 14.52 30.31
C TYR A 564 27.28 13.16 30.38
N ARG A 565 26.73 12.26 31.17
CA ARG A 565 27.08 10.83 31.18
C ARG A 565 25.82 9.97 31.28
N HIS A 566 25.93 8.78 30.76
CA HIS A 566 24.90 7.74 30.94
C HIS A 566 25.07 7.12 32.35
N ALA A 567 24.01 7.11 33.15
CA ALA A 567 23.97 6.37 34.39
C ALA A 567 23.56 4.90 34.12
N PRO A 568 23.99 3.94 34.96
CA PRO A 568 23.73 2.51 34.75
C PRO A 568 22.25 2.12 34.64
N GLU A 569 21.33 2.95 35.08
CA GLU A 569 19.88 2.73 35.04
C GLU A 569 19.19 3.37 33.84
N GLY A 570 19.93 3.76 32.79
CA GLY A 570 19.36 4.38 31.59
C GLY A 570 18.98 5.85 31.74
N GLN A 571 19.34 6.49 32.84
CA GLN A 571 19.14 7.91 33.07
C GLN A 571 20.36 8.72 32.62
N PHE A 572 20.11 9.98 32.20
CA PHE A 572 21.18 10.91 31.86
C PHE A 572 21.46 11.84 33.07
N VAL A 573 22.73 12.04 33.38
CA VAL A 573 23.15 13.01 34.36
C VAL A 573 23.79 14.17 33.59
N LEU A 574 23.23 15.37 33.72
CA LEU A 574 23.75 16.60 33.17
C LEU A 574 24.47 17.34 34.30
N TRP A 575 25.69 17.85 34.04
CA TRP A 575 26.39 18.67 34.97
C TRP A 575 27.15 19.82 34.28
N SER A 576 27.34 20.88 35.02
CA SER A 576 28.22 21.98 34.67
C SER A 576 29.42 21.99 35.62
N MET A 577 30.58 22.44 35.18
CA MET A 577 31.69 22.66 36.06
C MET A 577 31.28 23.69 37.10
N GLY A 578 31.47 23.34 38.38
CA GLY A 578 31.16 24.24 39.47
C GLY A 578 32.05 25.45 39.51
N TRP A 579 31.90 26.26 40.54
CA TRP A 579 32.62 27.53 40.76
C TRP A 579 34.14 27.41 40.77
N ASN A 580 34.68 26.22 41.08
CA ASN A 580 36.13 25.98 41.08
C ASN A 580 36.73 25.75 39.69
N ALA A 581 35.90 25.75 38.64
CA ALA A 581 36.27 25.46 37.26
C ALA A 581 36.97 24.09 37.06
N GLN A 582 36.81 23.16 38.01
CA GLN A 582 37.31 21.78 37.93
C GLN A 582 36.17 20.82 37.58
N ASP A 583 36.42 19.90 36.65
CA ASP A 583 35.47 18.86 36.27
C ASP A 583 35.62 17.63 37.17
N GLU A 584 34.67 17.45 38.07
CA GLU A 584 34.63 16.34 39.03
C GLU A 584 33.73 15.18 38.55
N GLY A 585 33.34 15.20 37.27
CA GLY A 585 32.60 14.13 36.63
C GLY A 585 31.15 13.98 37.11
N GLY A 586 30.50 15.07 37.48
CA GLY A 586 29.12 15.11 37.96
C GLY A 586 28.98 14.66 39.43
N VAL A 587 29.99 14.92 40.25
CA VAL A 587 29.95 14.67 41.71
C VAL A 587 29.29 15.83 42.42
N ARG A 588 28.30 15.58 43.27
CA ARG A 588 27.64 16.60 44.09
C ARG A 588 28.57 17.09 45.21
N ALA A 589 28.49 18.38 45.54
CA ALA A 589 29.15 18.91 46.71
C ALA A 589 28.67 18.22 47.99
N GLU A 590 29.59 17.93 48.92
CA GLU A 590 29.29 17.21 50.17
C GLU A 590 28.36 17.98 51.13
N SER A 591 28.23 19.30 50.95
CA SER A 591 27.26 20.09 51.72
C SER A 591 26.40 20.96 50.78
N GLY A 592 25.08 20.91 50.95
CA GLY A 592 24.11 21.59 50.12
C GLY A 592 24.17 23.12 50.06
N ASN A 593 25.15 23.75 50.74
CA ASN A 593 25.36 25.19 50.75
C ASN A 593 26.77 25.65 50.29
N ASP A 594 27.65 24.73 49.94
CA ASP A 594 28.96 25.09 49.43
C ASP A 594 29.00 25.05 47.91
N LEU A 595 28.73 26.20 47.30
CA LEU A 595 28.77 26.40 45.86
C LEU A 595 30.20 26.45 45.27
N ARG A 596 31.22 26.24 46.07
CA ARG A 596 32.63 26.34 45.67
C ARG A 596 33.29 25.02 45.35
N THR A 597 32.64 23.91 45.76
CA THR A 597 33.14 22.54 45.54
C THR A 597 32.05 21.67 44.91
N GLY A 598 32.45 20.89 43.94
CA GLY A 598 31.56 19.97 43.20
C GLY A 598 30.92 20.59 41.97
N ASP A 599 30.49 19.70 41.07
CA ASP A 599 29.81 20.07 39.84
C ASP A 599 28.33 20.36 40.11
N TRP A 600 27.76 21.23 39.31
CA TRP A 600 26.30 21.44 39.30
C TRP A 600 25.63 20.29 38.57
N VAL A 601 24.94 19.44 39.31
CA VAL A 601 24.29 18.22 38.76
C VAL A 601 22.79 18.40 38.71
N TRP A 602 22.23 18.17 37.53
CA TRP A 602 20.79 18.08 37.34
C TRP A 602 20.39 16.62 37.08
N GLU A 603 19.52 16.09 37.90
CA GLU A 603 18.91 14.78 37.74
C GLU A 603 17.41 14.95 37.51
N PRO A 604 16.81 14.31 36.49
CA PRO A 604 15.38 14.36 36.33
C PRO A 604 14.70 13.70 37.54
N THR A 605 13.83 14.47 38.21
CA THR A 605 13.01 13.93 39.30
C THR A 605 12.10 12.85 38.73
N SER A 606 12.21 11.63 39.25
CA SER A 606 11.27 10.54 38.98
C SER A 606 9.85 10.95 39.39
N ARG A 607 8.98 11.13 38.44
CA ARG A 607 7.53 11.05 38.59
C ARG A 607 6.98 10.03 37.63
#